data_862f8664f8b874e73cd3ffe50618c619
#
_entry.id   862f8664f8b874e73cd3ffe50618c619
#
_cell.length_a   1.000
_cell.length_b   1.000
_cell.length_c   1.000
_cell.angle_alpha   90.00
_cell.angle_beta   90.00
_cell.angle_gamma   90.00
#
_symmetry.space_group_name_H-M   'P 1'
#
loop_
_entity.id
_entity.type
_entity.pdbx_description
1 polymer ?
#
loop_
_entity_poly.entity_id
_entity_poly.type
_entity_poly.pdbx_seq_one_letter_code
_entity_poly.pdbx_strand_id
1 'polypeptide(L)'
;MTKSTHRSDEEKQYIKRRLNIVEGQIKGIKQMIDDDRYCDDVLTQLLAVNKSLESLENYILEAHLEKCIKRQIEEGKPEVTNEIMNLFKKFR
;
A
#
# COMPACT_ATOMS: atom_id res chain seq x y z
N MET A 1 -14.67 -11.02 -6.72
CA MET A 1 -13.25 -11.38 -6.80
C MET A 1 -13.05 -12.85 -6.52
N THR A 2 -12.24 -13.48 -7.35
CA THR A 2 -12.01 -14.91 -7.26
C THR A 2 -10.70 -15.29 -6.55
N LYS A 3 -9.79 -14.32 -6.44
CA LYS A 3 -8.51 -14.55 -5.76
C LYS A 3 -8.45 -13.78 -4.45
N SER A 4 -7.78 -14.38 -3.48
CA SER A 4 -7.52 -13.73 -2.21
C SER A 4 -6.05 -13.94 -1.84
N THR A 5 -5.55 -13.11 -0.95
CA THR A 5 -4.21 -13.24 -0.41
C THR A 5 -4.32 -13.52 1.07
N HIS A 6 -3.76 -14.64 1.49
CA HIS A 6 -3.71 -14.98 2.90
C HIS A 6 -2.59 -14.21 3.58
N ARG A 7 -2.90 -13.55 4.69
CA ARG A 7 -1.92 -12.85 5.51
C ARG A 7 -2.08 -13.30 6.96
N SER A 8 -0.96 -13.31 7.69
CA SER A 8 -1.00 -13.58 9.12
C SER A 8 -1.71 -12.45 9.85
N ASP A 9 -2.18 -12.73 11.06
CA ASP A 9 -2.81 -11.71 11.89
C ASP A 9 -1.84 -10.57 12.19
N GLU A 10 -0.57 -10.87 12.38
CA GLU A 10 0.46 -9.86 12.63
C GLU A 10 0.64 -8.92 11.44
N GLU A 11 0.65 -9.47 10.23
CA GLU A 11 0.75 -8.67 9.01
C GLU A 11 -0.48 -7.78 8.85
N LYS A 12 -1.67 -8.34 9.09
CA LYS A 12 -2.92 -7.57 9.00
C LYS A 12 -2.92 -6.40 9.97
N GLN A 13 -2.47 -6.64 11.21
CA GLN A 13 -2.42 -5.60 12.22
C GLN A 13 -1.41 -4.51 11.87
N TYR A 14 -0.25 -4.89 11.33
CA TYR A 14 0.75 -3.93 10.89
C TYR A 14 0.20 -3.03 9.79
N ILE A 15 -0.41 -3.63 8.77
CA ILE A 15 -0.98 -2.90 7.63
C ILE A 15 -2.09 -1.96 8.10
N LYS A 16 -3.00 -2.46 8.93
CA LYS A 16 -4.11 -1.65 9.45
C LYS A 16 -3.63 -0.47 10.29
N ARG A 17 -2.59 -0.69 11.10
CA ARG A 17 -2.02 0.39 11.92
C ARG A 17 -1.44 1.48 11.05
N ARG A 18 -0.73 1.10 9.97
CA ARG A 18 -0.19 2.06 9.02
C ARG A 18 -1.30 2.83 8.31
N LEU A 19 -2.37 2.13 7.94
CA LEU A 19 -3.53 2.77 7.30
C LEU A 19 -4.25 3.72 8.26
N ASN A 20 -4.35 3.36 9.54
CA ASN A 20 -4.95 4.23 10.55
C ASN A 20 -4.16 5.55 10.69
N ILE A 21 -2.84 5.49 10.60
CA ILE A 21 -2.01 6.68 10.62
C ILE A 21 -2.32 7.57 9.43
N VAL A 22 -2.43 6.98 8.23
CA VAL A 22 -2.77 7.71 7.01
C VAL A 22 -4.17 8.32 7.10
N GLU A 23 -5.13 7.59 7.65
CA GLU A 23 -6.48 8.12 7.87
C GLU A 23 -6.45 9.37 8.74
N GLY A 24 -5.65 9.34 9.81
CA GLY A 24 -5.50 10.49 10.69
C GLY A 24 -4.85 11.67 9.98
N GLN A 25 -3.84 11.41 9.15
CA GLN A 25 -3.20 12.45 8.35
C GLN A 25 -4.18 13.10 7.37
N ILE A 26 -5.03 12.29 6.73
CA ILE A 26 -6.04 12.81 5.80
C ILE A 26 -7.06 13.69 6.53
N LYS A 27 -7.51 13.25 7.71
CA LYS A 27 -8.40 14.07 8.54
C LYS A 27 -7.76 15.40 8.89
N GLY A 28 -6.48 15.38 9.24
CA GLY A 28 -5.75 16.61 9.55
C GLY A 28 -5.66 17.55 8.36
N ILE A 29 -5.45 17.00 7.15
CA ILE A 29 -5.41 17.80 5.93
C ILE A 29 -6.77 18.44 5.64
N LYS A 30 -7.86 17.69 5.84
CA LYS A 30 -9.21 18.24 5.69
C LYS A 30 -9.43 19.42 6.61
N GLN A 31 -8.96 19.31 7.86
CA GLN A 31 -9.06 20.41 8.82
C GLN A 31 -8.24 21.61 8.36
N MET A 32 -7.06 21.38 7.79
CA MET A 32 -6.24 22.46 7.26
C MET A 32 -6.96 23.21 6.14
N ILE A 33 -7.69 22.50 5.28
CA ILE A 33 -8.49 23.12 4.22
C ILE A 33 -9.59 23.97 4.84
N ASP A 34 -10.31 23.44 5.83
CA ASP A 34 -11.37 24.18 6.51
C ASP A 34 -10.85 25.44 7.21
N ASP A 35 -9.62 25.38 7.72
CA ASP A 35 -8.98 26.48 8.45
C ASP A 35 -8.22 27.45 7.55
N ASP A 36 -8.32 27.27 6.24
CA ASP A 36 -7.61 28.09 5.23
C ASP A 36 -6.10 28.17 5.50
N ARG A 37 -5.50 27.02 5.85
CA ARG A 37 -4.07 26.94 6.11
C ARG A 37 -3.27 27.24 4.84
N TYR A 38 -2.06 27.72 5.05
CA TYR A 38 -1.17 28.10 3.96
C TYR A 38 -0.92 26.92 3.00
N CYS A 39 -0.93 27.23 1.71
CA CYS A 39 -0.85 26.21 0.65
C CYS A 39 0.39 25.30 0.77
N ASP A 40 1.55 25.88 1.07
CA ASP A 40 2.78 25.11 1.23
C ASP A 40 2.68 24.08 2.35
N ASP A 41 2.01 24.45 3.45
CA ASP A 41 1.81 23.52 4.58
C ASP A 41 0.93 22.35 4.18
N VAL A 42 -0.14 22.62 3.43
CA VAL A 42 -1.04 21.58 2.93
C VAL A 42 -0.29 20.64 2.00
N LEU A 43 0.47 21.19 1.06
CA LEU A 43 1.26 20.39 0.11
C LEU A 43 2.31 19.53 0.81
N THR A 44 2.93 20.07 1.85
CA THR A 44 3.91 19.33 2.66
C THR A 44 3.25 18.13 3.33
N GLN A 45 2.05 18.31 3.87
CA GLN A 45 1.32 17.20 4.49
C GLN A 45 0.88 16.15 3.46
N LEU A 46 0.46 16.58 2.29
CA LEU A 46 0.12 15.65 1.20
C LEU A 46 1.34 14.83 0.76
N LEU A 47 2.49 15.49 0.68
CA LEU A 47 3.73 14.78 0.35
C LEU A 47 4.05 13.71 1.41
N ALA A 48 3.85 14.02 2.69
CA ALA A 48 4.08 13.07 3.76
C ALA A 48 3.13 11.86 3.66
N VAL A 49 1.86 12.10 3.32
CA VAL A 49 0.89 11.01 3.10
C VAL A 49 1.32 10.13 1.94
N ASN A 50 1.74 10.75 0.83
CA ASN A 50 2.21 9.99 -0.34
C ASN A 50 3.40 9.10 0.01
N LYS A 51 4.35 9.60 0.79
CA LYS A 51 5.51 8.81 1.21
C LYS A 51 5.10 7.67 2.13
N SER A 52 4.15 7.89 3.02
CA SER A 52 3.64 6.85 3.90
C SER A 52 2.97 5.73 3.11
N LEU A 53 2.16 6.11 2.11
CA LEU A 53 1.50 5.15 1.24
C LEU A 53 2.50 4.38 0.38
N GLU A 54 3.50 5.05 -0.16
CA GLU A 54 4.55 4.41 -0.94
C GLU A 54 5.31 3.36 -0.12
N SER A 55 5.65 3.70 1.12
CA SER A 55 6.30 2.77 2.04
C SER A 55 5.42 1.55 2.30
N LEU A 56 4.13 1.74 2.49
CA LEU A 56 3.19 0.64 2.71
C LEU A 56 3.02 -0.20 1.45
N GLU A 57 2.94 0.43 0.29
CA GLU A 57 2.88 -0.27 -0.99
C GLU A 57 4.08 -1.18 -1.18
N ASN A 58 5.28 -0.66 -0.88
CA ASN A 58 6.50 -1.46 -0.99
C ASN A 58 6.50 -2.64 -0.03
N TYR A 59 6.03 -2.44 1.19
CA TYR A 59 5.91 -3.52 2.16
C TYR A 59 4.99 -4.63 1.66
N ILE A 60 3.81 -4.24 1.15
CA ILE A 60 2.83 -5.21 0.64
C ILE A 60 3.35 -5.92 -0.62
N LEU A 61 4.01 -5.17 -1.50
CA LEU A 61 4.58 -5.73 -2.71
C LEU A 61 5.65 -6.77 -2.39
N GLU A 62 6.56 -6.47 -1.47
CA GLU A 62 7.60 -7.42 -1.04
C GLU A 62 6.99 -8.67 -0.45
N ALA A 63 6.01 -8.51 0.45
CA ALA A 63 5.33 -9.66 1.06
C ALA A 63 4.62 -10.51 0.01
N HIS A 64 4.00 -9.88 -0.98
CA HIS A 64 3.32 -10.58 -2.06
C HIS A 64 4.31 -11.39 -2.89
N LEU A 65 5.44 -10.78 -3.28
CA LEU A 65 6.46 -11.47 -4.07
C LEU A 65 7.09 -12.63 -3.30
N GLU A 66 7.41 -12.42 -2.03
CA GLU A 66 8.08 -13.44 -1.22
C GLU A 66 7.17 -14.60 -0.84
N LYS A 67 5.92 -14.32 -0.48
CA LYS A 67 5.05 -15.34 0.11
C LYS A 67 4.05 -15.91 -0.88
N CYS A 68 3.43 -15.07 -1.70
CA CYS A 68 2.35 -15.51 -2.57
C CYS A 68 2.85 -15.95 -3.94
N ILE A 69 3.67 -15.15 -4.58
CA ILE A 69 4.17 -15.43 -5.92
C ILE A 69 5.16 -16.59 -5.88
N LYS A 70 6.06 -16.59 -4.91
CA LYS A 70 7.03 -17.67 -4.74
C LYS A 70 6.33 -19.02 -4.60
N ARG A 71 5.28 -19.07 -3.77
CA ARG A 71 4.51 -20.30 -3.58
C ARG A 71 3.85 -20.75 -4.88
N GLN A 72 3.29 -19.81 -5.65
CA GLN A 72 2.67 -20.14 -6.93
C GLN A 72 3.68 -20.67 -7.94
N ILE A 73 4.89 -20.13 -7.94
CA ILE A 73 5.97 -20.62 -8.79
C ILE A 73 6.33 -22.07 -8.40
N GLU A 74 6.46 -22.32 -7.10
CA GLU A 74 6.77 -23.66 -6.58
C GLU A 74 5.68 -24.66 -6.90
N GLU A 75 4.43 -24.21 -6.95
CA GLU A 75 3.29 -25.06 -7.32
C GLU A 75 3.15 -25.25 -8.84
N GLY A 76 3.99 -24.57 -9.62
CA GLY A 76 4.01 -24.72 -11.07
C GLY A 76 2.84 -24.07 -11.79
N LYS A 77 2.29 -22.99 -11.26
CA LYS A 77 1.18 -22.28 -11.89
C LYS A 77 1.71 -21.39 -13.01
N PRO A 78 1.32 -21.64 -14.28
CA PRO A 78 1.89 -20.92 -15.43
C PRO A 78 1.48 -19.46 -15.52
N GLU A 79 0.34 -19.08 -14.97
CA GLU A 79 -0.18 -17.70 -15.05
C GLU A 79 0.57 -16.72 -14.17
N VAL A 80 1.45 -17.18 -13.28
CA VAL A 80 2.16 -16.32 -12.34
C VAL A 80 3.08 -15.32 -13.04
N THR A 81 3.67 -15.69 -14.17
CA THR A 81 4.55 -14.79 -14.92
C THR A 81 3.78 -13.57 -15.41
N ASN A 82 2.60 -13.78 -15.97
CA ASN A 82 1.74 -12.68 -16.43
C ASN A 82 1.28 -11.81 -15.27
N GLU A 83 0.97 -12.43 -14.14
CA GLU A 83 0.57 -11.72 -12.93
C GLU A 83 1.67 -10.78 -12.45
N ILE A 84 2.91 -11.26 -12.41
CA ILE A 84 4.07 -10.45 -12.02
C ILE A 84 4.26 -9.28 -12.99
N MET A 85 4.19 -9.53 -14.29
CA MET A 85 4.35 -8.48 -15.30
C MET A 85 3.28 -7.41 -15.19
N ASN A 86 2.03 -7.81 -14.96
CA ASN A 86 0.93 -6.88 -14.78
C ASN A 86 1.11 -6.03 -13.52
N LEU A 87 1.62 -6.64 -12.44
CA LEU A 87 1.88 -5.93 -11.21
C LEU A 87 2.93 -4.84 -11.40
N PHE A 88 4.04 -5.16 -12.05
CA PHE A 88 5.08 -4.17 -12.33
C PHE A 88 4.59 -3.02 -13.20
N LYS A 89 3.70 -3.29 -14.15
CA LYS A 89 3.10 -2.23 -14.97
C LYS A 89 2.31 -1.23 -14.14
N LYS A 90 1.64 -1.69 -13.09
CA LYS A 90 0.86 -0.80 -12.20
C LYS A 90 1.73 0.16 -11.41
N PHE A 91 2.99 -0.20 -11.16
CA PHE A 91 3.91 0.59 -10.34
C PHE A 91 4.91 1.42 -11.16
N ARG A 92 4.70 1.52 -12.45
CA ARG A 92 5.52 2.38 -13.31
C ARG A 92 5.16 3.84 -13.17
#